data_6240e6997febece0a0938aa3fe14bda8
#
_entry.id   6240e6997febece0a0938aa3fe14bda8
#
_cell.length_a   1.000
_cell.length_b   1.000
_cell.length_c   1.000
_cell.angle_alpha   90.00
_cell.angle_beta   90.00
_cell.angle_gamma   90.00
#
_symmetry.space_group_name_H-M   'P 1'
#
loop_
_entity.id
_entity.type
_entity.pdbx_description
1 polymer ?
#
loop_
_entity_poly.entity_id
_entity_poly.type
_entity_poly.pdbx_seq_one_letter_code
_entity_poly.pdbx_strand_id
1 'polypeptide(L)'
;MIRIAIVGTGNISHAHVEAYLRFPERCKIVALVDIVPEKAQKMKEDYHLTEAEVYDDHQKILSRKDIDLVDVCTPPYVHASISINSLRSGKNVVCEKPMAASLEECD
;
A
#
# COMPACT_ATOMS: atom_id res chain seq x y z
N MET A 1 7.34 14.72 4.63
CA MET A 1 7.45 13.25 4.73
C MET A 1 6.18 12.62 4.16
N ILE A 2 6.34 11.77 3.17
CA ILE A 2 5.21 11.04 2.58
C ILE A 2 4.98 9.77 3.39
N ARG A 3 3.79 9.61 3.92
CA ARG A 3 3.43 8.43 4.71
C ARG A 3 2.66 7.47 3.81
N ILE A 4 3.13 6.24 3.75
CA ILE A 4 2.72 5.26 2.74
C ILE A 4 2.05 4.05 3.39
N ALA A 5 0.95 3.60 2.79
CA ALA A 5 0.34 2.30 3.09
C ALA A 5 0.59 1.37 1.90
N ILE A 6 1.09 0.19 2.18
CA ILE A 6 1.26 -0.87 1.17
C ILE A 6 0.05 -1.79 1.29
N VAL A 7 -0.69 -1.95 0.20
CA VAL A 7 -1.84 -2.87 0.16
C VAL A 7 -1.47 -4.06 -0.71
N GLY A 8 -1.42 -5.23 -0.10
CA GLY A 8 -0.93 -6.45 -0.74
C GLY A 8 0.57 -6.63 -0.48
N THR A 9 0.92 -7.70 0.21
CA THR A 9 2.30 -7.95 0.64
C THR A 9 2.91 -9.19 -0.04
N GLY A 10 2.55 -9.41 -1.31
CA GLY A 10 3.14 -10.47 -2.13
C GLY A 10 4.49 -10.06 -2.71
N ASN A 11 4.97 -10.84 -3.69
CA ASN A 11 6.32 -10.67 -4.23
C ASN A 11 6.60 -9.28 -4.80
N ILE A 12 5.64 -8.68 -5.47
CA ILE A 12 5.82 -7.37 -6.10
C ILE A 12 6.05 -6.28 -5.06
N SER A 13 5.39 -6.38 -3.92
CA SER A 13 5.48 -5.38 -2.87
C SER A 13 6.88 -5.25 -2.29
N HIS A 14 7.68 -6.32 -2.32
CA HIS A 14 9.06 -6.27 -1.79
C HIS A 14 9.91 -5.24 -2.53
N ALA A 15 9.79 -5.19 -3.85
CA ALA A 15 10.52 -4.19 -4.64
C ALA A 15 10.10 -2.77 -4.28
N HIS A 16 8.80 -2.56 -4.06
CA HIS A 16 8.26 -1.26 -3.66
C HIS A 16 8.76 -0.85 -2.29
N VAL A 17 8.72 -1.76 -1.33
CA VAL A 17 9.21 -1.49 0.03
C VAL A 17 10.69 -1.12 -0.01
N GLU A 18 11.49 -1.90 -0.74
CA GLU A 18 12.93 -1.62 -0.83
C GLU A 18 13.20 -0.26 -1.48
N ALA A 19 12.41 0.12 -2.48
CA ALA A 19 12.55 1.42 -3.11
C ALA A 19 12.26 2.56 -2.12
N TYR A 20 11.20 2.44 -1.33
CA TYR A 20 10.88 3.46 -0.32
C TYR A 20 11.94 3.55 0.76
N LEU A 21 12.50 2.43 1.16
CA LEU A 21 13.53 2.41 2.21
C LEU A 21 14.84 3.10 1.78
N ARG A 22 15.02 3.33 0.48
CA ARG A 22 16.18 4.10 -0.01
C ARG A 22 16.04 5.59 0.28
N PHE A 23 14.85 6.07 0.63
CA PHE A 23 14.59 7.48 0.86
C PHE A 23 13.94 7.71 2.22
N PRO A 24 14.63 7.32 3.32
CA PRO A 24 14.03 7.40 4.66
C PRO A 24 13.72 8.83 5.10
N GLU A 25 14.32 9.82 4.45
CA GLU A 25 14.08 11.23 4.75
C GLU A 25 12.84 11.77 4.07
N ARG A 26 12.32 11.05 3.06
CA ARG A 26 11.19 11.51 2.24
C ARG A 26 9.95 10.65 2.40
N CYS A 27 10.14 9.37 2.72
CA CYS A 27 9.05 8.40 2.76
C CYS A 27 9.11 7.58 4.04
N LYS A 28 7.93 7.18 4.50
CA LYS A 28 7.81 6.31 5.66
C LYS A 28 6.64 5.36 5.44
N ILE A 29 6.87 4.07 5.61
CA ILE A 29 5.81 3.08 5.51
C ILE A 29 5.13 3.00 6.88
N VAL A 30 3.86 3.36 6.94
CA VAL A 30 3.10 3.43 8.20
C VAL A 30 2.00 2.38 8.29
N ALA A 31 1.72 1.66 7.21
CA ALA A 31 0.70 0.61 7.23
C ALA A 31 1.02 -0.46 6.19
N LEU A 32 0.73 -1.70 6.55
CA LEU A 32 0.82 -2.85 5.66
C LEU A 32 -0.52 -3.57 5.71
N VAL A 33 -1.12 -3.82 4.56
CA VAL A 33 -2.45 -4.40 4.47
C VAL A 33 -2.40 -5.66 3.61
N ASP A 34 -2.95 -6.75 4.11
CA ASP A 34 -3.10 -7.99 3.34
C ASP A 34 -4.32 -8.75 3.89
N ILE A 35 -5.07 -9.40 3.00
CA ILE A 35 -6.19 -10.25 3.44
C ILE A 35 -5.69 -11.43 4.28
N VAL A 36 -4.40 -11.75 4.17
CA VAL A 36 -3.71 -12.70 5.04
C VAL A 36 -2.74 -11.89 5.89
N PRO A 37 -3.18 -11.41 7.07
CA PRO A 37 -2.36 -10.48 7.87
C PRO A 37 -1.01 -11.03 8.31
N GLU A 38 -0.85 -12.35 8.36
CA GLU A 38 0.43 -12.96 8.68
C GLU A 38 1.50 -12.62 7.65
N LYS A 39 1.11 -12.45 6.38
CA LYS A 39 2.04 -12.04 5.32
C LYS A 39 2.52 -10.61 5.54
N ALA A 40 1.62 -9.72 5.95
CA ALA A 40 1.96 -8.34 6.26
C ALA A 40 2.86 -8.27 7.49
N GLN A 41 2.55 -9.08 8.50
CA GLN A 41 3.36 -9.14 9.71
C GLN A 41 4.78 -9.63 9.41
N LYS A 42 4.92 -10.62 8.53
CA LYS A 42 6.23 -11.11 8.12
C LYS A 42 7.02 -10.02 7.40
N MET A 43 6.38 -9.27 6.51
CA MET A 43 7.03 -8.16 5.82
C MET A 43 7.50 -7.11 6.81
N LYS A 44 6.68 -6.78 7.80
CA LYS A 44 7.05 -5.83 8.85
C LYS A 44 8.32 -6.29 9.58
N GLU A 45 8.39 -7.58 9.90
CA GLU A 45 9.55 -8.14 10.60
C GLU A 45 10.79 -8.19 9.71
N ASP A 46 10.63 -8.64 8.46
CA ASP A 46 11.74 -8.80 7.52
C ASP A 46 12.43 -7.48 7.20
N TYR A 47 11.67 -6.39 7.12
CA TYR A 47 12.19 -5.08 6.78
C TYR A 47 12.31 -4.14 7.99
N HIS A 48 12.07 -4.65 9.19
CA HIS A 48 12.16 -3.86 10.43
C HIS A 48 11.29 -2.61 10.41
N LEU A 49 10.06 -2.75 9.89
CA LEU A 49 9.12 -1.63 9.79
C LEU A 49 8.38 -1.46 11.11
N THR A 50 9.11 -1.09 12.15
CA THR A 50 8.60 -1.07 13.54
C THR A 50 7.44 -0.12 13.75
N GLU A 51 7.32 0.92 12.93
CA GLU A 51 6.24 1.90 13.06
C GLU A 51 5.04 1.60 12.16
N ALA A 52 5.14 0.58 11.30
CA ALA A 52 4.04 0.19 10.43
C ALA A 52 3.03 -0.65 11.20
N GLU A 53 1.75 -0.33 11.03
CA GLU A 53 0.67 -1.13 11.58
C GLU A 53 0.16 -2.11 10.53
N VAL A 54 -0.24 -3.29 10.97
CA VAL A 54 -0.71 -4.36 10.09
C VAL A 54 -2.23 -4.40 10.11
N TYR A 55 -2.83 -4.48 8.93
CA TYR A 55 -4.29 -4.55 8.77
C TYR A 55 -4.65 -5.70 7.84
N ASP A 56 -5.86 -6.23 8.01
CA ASP A 56 -6.40 -7.31 7.19
C ASP A 56 -7.33 -6.81 6.07
N ASP A 57 -7.63 -5.52 6.05
CA ASP A 57 -8.58 -4.93 5.09
C ASP A 57 -8.15 -3.50 4.79
N HIS A 58 -8.04 -3.17 3.49
CA HIS A 58 -7.65 -1.82 3.07
C HIS A 58 -8.65 -0.75 3.54
N GLN A 59 -9.90 -1.11 3.76
CA GLN A 59 -10.90 -0.15 4.22
C GLN A 59 -10.56 0.42 5.59
N LYS A 60 -9.83 -0.32 6.40
CA LYS A 60 -9.45 0.13 7.74
C LYS A 60 -8.45 1.28 7.73
N ILE A 61 -7.72 1.46 6.63
CA ILE A 61 -6.76 2.57 6.53
C ILE A 61 -7.34 3.81 5.89
N LEU A 62 -8.52 3.73 5.29
CA LEU A 62 -9.11 4.85 4.56
C LEU A 62 -9.47 6.03 5.46
N SER A 63 -9.77 5.76 6.72
CA SER A 63 -10.08 6.81 7.70
C SER A 63 -8.83 7.43 8.31
N ARG A 64 -7.64 6.88 8.08
CA ARG A 64 -6.40 7.44 8.61
C ARG A 64 -5.99 8.65 7.79
N LYS A 65 -5.95 9.81 8.45
CA LYS A 65 -5.58 11.06 7.80
C LYS A 65 -4.08 11.24 7.64
N ASP A 66 -3.30 10.42 8.32
CA ASP A 66 -1.85 10.46 8.26
C ASP A 66 -1.25 9.70 7.08
N ILE A 67 -2.09 8.99 6.31
CA ILE A 67 -1.62 8.27 5.11
C ILE A 67 -1.80 9.17 3.89
N ASP A 68 -0.70 9.45 3.21
CA ASP A 68 -0.69 10.31 2.02
C ASP A 68 -0.78 9.52 0.73
N LEU A 69 -0.20 8.32 0.71
CA LEU A 69 -0.08 7.50 -0.49
C LEU A 69 -0.46 6.05 -0.19
N VAL A 70 -1.28 5.48 -1.06
CA VAL A 70 -1.62 4.05 -1.02
C VAL A 70 -0.97 3.38 -2.23
N ASP A 71 -0.08 2.42 -1.96
CA ASP A 71 0.60 1.66 -3.00
C ASP A 71 -0.10 0.31 -3.13
N VAL A 72 -0.78 0.10 -4.26
CA VAL A 72 -1.62 -1.08 -4.47
C VAL A 72 -0.82 -2.16 -5.18
N CYS A 73 -0.46 -3.19 -4.44
CA CYS A 73 0.34 -4.33 -4.91
C CYS A 73 -0.47 -5.63 -4.95
N THR A 74 -1.79 -5.53 -4.96
CA THR A 74 -2.69 -6.68 -5.02
C THR A 74 -2.81 -7.19 -6.47
N PRO A 75 -3.40 -8.39 -6.66
CA PRO A 75 -3.67 -8.88 -8.02
C PRO A 75 -4.52 -7.89 -8.82
N PRO A 76 -4.36 -7.84 -10.16
CA PRO A 76 -5.03 -6.83 -10.99
C PRO A 76 -6.54 -6.76 -10.83
N TYR A 77 -7.20 -7.89 -10.55
CA TYR A 77 -8.66 -7.91 -10.47
C TYR A 77 -9.23 -7.13 -9.28
N VAL A 78 -8.41 -6.74 -8.30
CA VAL A 78 -8.87 -5.93 -7.17
C VAL A 78 -8.30 -4.50 -7.19
N HIS A 79 -7.42 -4.18 -8.14
CA HIS A 79 -6.76 -2.87 -8.23
C HIS A 79 -7.75 -1.71 -8.31
N ALA A 80 -8.73 -1.82 -9.21
CA ALA A 80 -9.66 -0.73 -9.45
C ALA A 80 -10.45 -0.37 -8.20
N SER A 81 -10.98 -1.38 -7.50
CA SER A 81 -11.77 -1.17 -6.29
C SER A 81 -10.97 -0.46 -5.20
N ILE A 82 -9.77 -0.95 -4.94
CA ILE A 82 -8.91 -0.39 -3.89
C ILE A 82 -8.49 1.03 -4.27
N SER A 83 -8.12 1.23 -5.52
CA SER A 83 -7.67 2.54 -6.02
C SER A 83 -8.79 3.58 -5.93
N ILE A 84 -10.00 3.21 -6.33
CA ILE A 84 -11.15 4.12 -6.29
C ILE A 84 -11.47 4.50 -4.84
N ASN A 85 -11.52 3.51 -3.95
CA ASN A 85 -11.81 3.77 -2.54
C ASN A 85 -10.75 4.68 -1.91
N SER A 86 -9.48 4.46 -2.24
CA SER A 86 -8.39 5.27 -1.71
C SER A 86 -8.44 6.70 -2.23
N LEU A 87 -8.71 6.88 -3.52
CA LEU A 87 -8.85 8.21 -4.11
C LEU A 87 -10.02 8.98 -3.51
N ARG A 88 -11.15 8.31 -3.28
CA ARG A 88 -12.31 8.92 -2.64
C ARG A 88 -12.03 9.38 -1.23
N SER A 89 -11.05 8.75 -0.58
CA SER A 89 -10.63 9.14 0.77
C SER A 89 -9.58 10.26 0.76
N GLY A 90 -9.28 10.81 -0.41
CA GLY A 90 -8.33 11.90 -0.54
C GLY A 90 -6.86 11.49 -0.56
N LYS A 91 -6.57 10.21 -0.77
CA LYS A 91 -5.20 9.71 -0.80
C LYS A 91 -4.69 9.59 -2.23
N ASN A 92 -3.40 9.77 -2.42
CA ASN A 92 -2.74 9.47 -3.69
C ASN A 92 -2.59 7.96 -3.83
N VAL A 93 -2.60 7.47 -5.06
CA VAL A 93 -2.55 6.03 -5.33
C VAL A 93 -1.50 5.69 -6.37
N VAL A 94 -0.73 4.63 -6.10
CA VAL A 94 0.18 4.01 -7.06
C VAL A 94 -0.28 2.58 -7.27
N CYS A 95 -0.39 2.16 -8.53
CA CYS A 95 -0.75 0.80 -8.90
C CYS A 95 0.38 0.13 -9.65
N GLU A 96 0.63 -1.14 -9.37
CA GLU A 96 1.61 -1.93 -10.12
C GLU A 96 1.01 -2.41 -11.45
N LYS A 97 1.87 -2.72 -12.41
CA LYS A 97 1.42 -3.23 -13.72
C LYS A 97 1.06 -4.71 -13.66
N PRO A 98 0.11 -5.18 -14.50
CA PRO A 98 -0.68 -4.30 -15.33
C PRO A 98 -1.55 -3.40 -14.47
N MET A 99 -1.57 -2.13 -14.81
CA MET A 99 -2.49 -1.20 -14.15
C MET A 99 -3.90 -1.74 -14.38
N ALA A 100 -4.86 -1.23 -13.64
CA ALA A 100 -6.25 -1.60 -13.85
C ALA A 100 -6.57 -1.58 -15.35
N ALA A 101 -7.60 -2.28 -15.78
CA ALA A 101 -7.87 -2.55 -17.19
C ALA A 101 -7.71 -1.33 -18.10
N SER A 102 -7.78 -0.14 -17.56
CA SER A 102 -7.56 1.09 -18.32
C SER A 102 -7.02 2.18 -17.40
N LEU A 103 -6.49 3.26 -17.98
CA LEU A 103 -6.04 4.40 -17.20
C LEU A 103 -7.18 5.03 -16.40
N GLU A 104 -8.39 5.01 -16.96
CA GLU A 104 -9.55 5.55 -16.27
C GLU A 104 -9.81 4.80 -14.96
N GLU A 105 -9.50 3.53 -14.90
CA GLU A 105 -9.69 2.76 -13.68
C GLU A 105 -8.64 3.09 -12.62
N CYS A 106 -7.46 3.53 -13.04
CA CYS A 106 -6.40 3.94 -12.13
C CYS A 106 -6.53 5.39 -11.72
N ASP A 107 -7.17 6.17 -12.54
CA ASP A 107 -7.43 7.57 -12.26
C ASP A 107 -8.63 7.69 -11.33
#